data_45256ab447bec390dd2fe5b5b4eaf544
#
_entry.id   45256ab447bec390dd2fe5b5b4eaf544
#
_cell.length_a   1.000
_cell.length_b   1.000
_cell.length_c   1.000
_cell.angle_alpha   90.00
_cell.angle_beta   90.00
_cell.angle_gamma   90.00
#
_symmetry.space_group_name_H-M   'P 1'
#
loop_
_entity.id
_entity.type
_entity.pdbx_description
1 polymer ?
#
loop_
_entity_poly.entity_id
_entity_poly.type
_entity_poly.pdbx_seq_one_letter_code
_entity_poly.pdbx_strand_id
1 'polypeptide(L)'
;MKQVIYFEDYDYYENVNILIEELETNNIKVLDAIISSRVTKAGSKITHTLIVESLNKINVEIEKIDPYPEIQGIVIKLIGGGVIEV
;
A
#
# COMPACT_ATOMS: atom_id res chain seq x y z
N MET A 1 -8.75 15.63 1.08
CA MET A 1 -9.20 14.60 2.07
C MET A 1 -8.00 13.79 2.52
N LYS A 2 -7.80 13.70 3.80
CA LYS A 2 -6.73 12.87 4.37
C LYS A 2 -7.24 11.46 4.63
N GLN A 3 -6.43 10.47 4.31
CA GLN A 3 -6.78 9.07 4.47
C GLN A 3 -5.56 8.26 4.90
N VAL A 4 -5.79 7.22 5.68
CA VAL A 4 -4.76 6.27 6.08
C VAL A 4 -4.87 5.03 5.20
N ILE A 5 -3.75 4.62 4.62
CA ILE A 5 -3.60 3.36 3.90
C ILE A 5 -2.73 2.45 4.77
N TYR A 6 -3.24 1.28 5.09
CA TYR A 6 -2.55 0.30 5.92
C TYR A 6 -2.45 -1.03 5.19
N PHE A 7 -1.25 -1.61 5.17
CA PHE A 7 -1.04 -2.94 4.63
C PHE A 7 0.18 -3.62 5.25
N GLU A 8 0.22 -4.94 5.13
CA GLU A 8 1.33 -5.76 5.59
C GLU A 8 2.02 -6.43 4.41
N ASP A 9 3.34 -6.56 4.47
CA ASP A 9 4.15 -7.20 3.45
C ASP A 9 5.29 -7.99 4.11
N TYR A 10 5.90 -8.93 3.37
CA TYR A 10 7.03 -9.71 3.82
C TYR A 10 8.31 -9.20 3.19
N ASP A 11 9.21 -8.63 4.01
CA ASP A 11 10.59 -8.21 3.65
C ASP A 11 10.76 -7.33 2.41
N TYR A 12 9.71 -6.68 1.91
CA TYR A 12 9.79 -5.88 0.70
C TYR A 12 9.54 -4.39 0.97
N TYR A 13 10.61 -3.61 0.87
CA TYR A 13 10.48 -2.14 0.87
C TYR A 13 10.23 -1.59 -0.55
N GLU A 14 10.57 -2.36 -1.58
CA GLU A 14 10.46 -1.92 -2.97
C GLU A 14 9.00 -1.65 -3.36
N ASN A 15 8.08 -2.50 -2.93
CA ASN A 15 6.67 -2.34 -3.24
C ASN A 15 6.09 -1.04 -2.67
N VAL A 16 6.47 -0.65 -1.46
CA VAL A 16 5.99 0.61 -0.89
C VAL A 16 6.56 1.82 -1.63
N ASN A 17 7.80 1.76 -2.07
CA ASN A 17 8.41 2.84 -2.85
C ASN A 17 7.72 3.00 -4.20
N ILE A 18 7.43 1.90 -4.89
CA ILE A 18 6.66 1.90 -6.14
C ILE A 18 5.25 2.47 -5.89
N LEU A 19 4.61 2.06 -4.81
CA LEU A 19 3.28 2.54 -4.44
C LEU A 19 3.28 4.06 -4.20
N ILE A 20 4.24 4.57 -3.44
CA ILE A 20 4.35 6.01 -3.18
C ILE A 20 4.51 6.78 -4.49
N GLU A 21 5.39 6.31 -5.38
CA GLU A 21 5.61 6.95 -6.68
C GLU A 21 4.34 6.97 -7.54
N GLU A 22 3.63 5.86 -7.60
CA GLU A 22 2.36 5.75 -8.33
C GLU A 22 1.26 6.63 -7.73
N LEU A 23 1.18 6.71 -6.41
CA LEU A 23 0.23 7.59 -5.73
C LEU A 23 0.50 9.05 -6.11
N GLU A 24 1.75 9.49 -6.05
CA GLU A 24 2.13 10.86 -6.39
C GLU A 24 1.89 11.17 -7.86
N THR A 25 2.13 10.21 -8.76
CA THR A 25 1.82 10.33 -10.19
C THR A 25 0.32 10.56 -10.43
N ASN A 26 -0.52 10.04 -9.57
CA ASN A 26 -1.99 10.21 -9.62
C ASN A 26 -2.49 11.37 -8.75
N ASN A 27 -1.64 12.33 -8.42
CA ASN A 27 -1.97 13.51 -7.63
C ASN A 27 -2.45 13.19 -6.20
N ILE A 28 -2.00 12.09 -5.66
CA ILE A 28 -2.23 11.72 -4.26
C ILE A 28 -0.94 11.99 -3.50
N LYS A 29 -0.97 12.97 -2.61
CA LYS A 29 0.20 13.37 -1.85
C LYS A 29 0.39 12.45 -0.65
N VAL A 30 1.58 11.86 -0.51
CA VAL A 30 1.95 11.10 0.67
C VAL A 30 2.52 12.06 1.71
N LEU A 31 1.81 12.21 2.83
CA LEU A 31 2.19 13.13 3.90
C LEU A 31 3.16 12.49 4.88
N ASP A 32 2.99 11.20 5.14
CA ASP A 32 3.84 10.46 6.06
C ASP A 32 3.80 8.96 5.74
N ALA A 33 4.86 8.26 6.11
CA ALA A 33 4.99 6.82 5.94
C ALA A 33 5.63 6.23 7.19
N ILE A 34 4.87 5.39 7.89
CA ILE A 34 5.31 4.74 9.12
C ILE A 34 5.52 3.26 8.83
N ILE A 35 6.71 2.77 9.12
CA ILE A 35 7.10 1.39 8.89
C ILE A 35 7.39 0.73 10.23
N SER A 36 6.76 -0.41 10.46
CA SER A 36 7.00 -1.25 11.64
C SER A 36 7.29 -2.67 11.18
N SER A 37 8.17 -3.36 11.87
CA SER A 37 8.50 -4.74 11.55
C SER A 37 8.34 -5.66 12.76
N ARG A 38 7.99 -6.91 12.49
CA ARG A 38 7.95 -7.97 13.52
C ARG A 38 8.43 -9.28 12.93
N VAL A 39 9.03 -10.11 13.77
CA VAL A 39 9.44 -11.47 13.40
C VAL A 39 8.27 -12.42 13.65
N THR A 40 7.95 -13.24 12.65
CA THR A 40 6.95 -14.29 12.74
C THR A 40 7.59 -15.64 12.42
N LYS A 41 6.86 -16.75 12.60
CA LYS A 41 7.31 -18.09 12.21
C LYS A 41 7.57 -18.20 10.70
N ALA A 42 6.91 -17.39 9.90
CA ALA A 42 7.06 -17.34 8.44
C ALA A 42 8.13 -16.37 7.96
N GLY A 43 8.81 -15.65 8.86
CA GLY A 43 9.82 -14.66 8.55
C GLY A 43 9.46 -13.28 9.11
N SER A 44 10.16 -12.27 8.66
CA SER A 44 9.89 -10.87 9.06
C SER A 44 8.69 -10.31 8.31
N LYS A 45 7.76 -9.73 9.04
CA LYS A 45 6.58 -9.08 8.49
C LYS A 45 6.68 -7.58 8.70
N ILE A 46 6.48 -6.83 7.63
CA ILE A 46 6.57 -5.37 7.62
C ILE A 46 5.17 -4.79 7.50
N THR A 47 4.85 -3.88 8.40
CA THR A 47 3.59 -3.14 8.39
C THR A 47 3.85 -1.74 7.89
N HIS A 48 3.10 -1.32 6.88
CA HIS A 48 3.17 0.02 6.31
C HIS A 48 1.90 0.79 6.62
N THR A 49 2.06 2.01 7.12
CA THR A 49 0.96 2.96 7.33
C THR A 49 1.31 4.22 6.57
N LEU A 50 0.54 4.53 5.53
CA LEU A 50 0.71 5.75 4.74
C LEU A 50 -0.42 6.71 5.07
N ILE A 51 -0.06 7.96 5.34
CA ILE A 51 -1.02 9.05 5.47
C ILE A 51 -0.98 9.82 4.17
N VAL A 52 -2.10 9.86 3.46
CA VAL A 52 -2.20 10.46 2.14
C VAL A 52 -3.27 11.55 2.09
N GLU A 53 -3.12 12.46 1.14
CA GLU A 53 -4.09 13.50 0.88
C GLU A 53 -4.48 13.49 -0.61
N SER A 54 -5.79 13.48 -0.86
CA SER A 54 -6.35 13.49 -2.20
C SER A 54 -7.64 14.32 -2.23
N LEU A 55 -8.13 14.65 -3.43
CA LEU A 55 -9.41 15.36 -3.58
C LEU A 55 -10.59 14.47 -3.19
N ASN A 56 -10.51 13.17 -3.51
CA ASN A 56 -11.57 12.21 -3.27
C ASN A 56 -11.06 11.03 -2.45
N LYS A 57 -11.97 10.35 -1.79
CA LYS A 57 -11.65 9.11 -1.08
C LYS A 57 -11.15 8.05 -2.07
N ILE A 58 -10.12 7.33 -1.69
CA ILE A 58 -9.58 6.19 -2.44
C ILE A 58 -9.97 4.88 -1.75
N ASN A 59 -10.18 3.83 -2.53
CA ASN A 59 -10.44 2.49 -2.03
C ASN A 59 -9.17 1.65 -2.18
N VAL A 60 -8.79 0.95 -1.11
CA VAL A 60 -7.62 0.09 -1.07
C VAL A 60 -8.06 -1.35 -0.93
N GLU A 61 -7.61 -2.21 -1.82
CA GLU A 61 -7.80 -3.65 -1.75
C GLU A 61 -6.44 -4.33 -1.67
N ILE A 62 -6.33 -5.33 -0.82
CA ILE A 62 -5.14 -6.15 -0.70
C ILE A 62 -5.46 -7.52 -1.25
N GLU A 63 -4.76 -7.93 -2.29
CA GLU A 63 -4.92 -9.22 -2.92
C GLU A 63 -3.87 -10.19 -2.42
N LYS A 64 -4.29 -11.43 -2.15
CA LYS A 64 -3.39 -12.54 -1.89
C LYS A 64 -3.25 -13.36 -3.15
N ILE A 65 -2.03 -13.57 -3.58
CA ILE A 65 -1.74 -14.32 -4.79
C ILE A 65 -1.56 -15.79 -4.44
N ASP A 66 -2.46 -16.62 -4.96
CA ASP A 66 -2.42 -18.07 -4.86
C ASP A 66 -1.40 -18.65 -5.86
N PRO A 67 -0.58 -19.67 -5.56
CA PRO A 67 -0.54 -20.46 -4.33
C PRO A 67 0.37 -19.90 -3.22
N TYR A 68 0.83 -18.69 -3.32
CA TYR A 68 1.73 -18.05 -2.36
C TYR A 68 0.96 -17.00 -1.56
N PRO A 69 0.21 -17.42 -0.52
CA PRO A 69 -0.62 -16.49 0.27
C PRO A 69 0.17 -15.45 1.03
N GLU A 70 1.49 -15.61 1.16
CA GLU A 70 2.41 -14.64 1.73
C GLU A 70 2.77 -13.51 0.75
N ILE A 71 2.51 -13.69 -0.54
CA ILE A 71 2.70 -12.65 -1.55
C ILE A 71 1.41 -11.88 -1.69
N GLN A 72 1.48 -10.57 -1.51
CA GLN A 72 0.33 -9.68 -1.58
C GLN A 72 0.50 -8.67 -2.70
N GLY A 73 -0.55 -8.48 -3.48
CA GLY A 73 -0.71 -7.35 -4.37
C GLY A 73 -1.54 -6.27 -3.70
N ILE A 74 -1.27 -5.02 -4.01
CA ILE A 74 -2.00 -3.88 -3.49
C ILE A 74 -2.68 -3.18 -4.65
N VAL A 75 -4.01 -3.07 -4.57
CA VAL A 75 -4.82 -2.38 -5.58
C VAL A 75 -5.48 -1.17 -4.94
N ILE A 76 -5.25 0.00 -5.49
CA ILE A 76 -5.88 1.23 -5.06
C ILE A 76 -6.81 1.71 -6.18
N LYS A 77 -8.09 1.79 -5.88
CA LYS A 77 -9.11 2.29 -6.80
C LYS A 77 -9.39 3.75 -6.52
N LEU A 78 -9.25 4.56 -7.56
CA LEU A 78 -9.57 5.97 -7.49
C LEU A 78 -11.04 6.19 -7.85
N ILE A 79 -11.70 7.10 -7.15
CA ILE A 79 -13.05 7.53 -7.52
C ILE A 79 -12.93 8.34 -8.81
N GLY A 80 -13.60 7.86 -9.88
CA GLY A 80 -13.46 8.42 -11.23
C GLY A 80 -12.77 7.49 -12.22
N GLY A 81 -12.37 6.29 -11.80
CA GLY A 81 -11.99 5.19 -12.69
C GLY A 81 -10.50 4.87 -12.82
N GLY A 82 -9.64 5.51 -12.05
CA GLY A 82 -8.22 5.15 -12.03
C GLY A 82 -7.97 3.93 -11.14
N VAL A 83 -6.95 3.12 -11.48
CA VAL A 83 -6.50 1.98 -10.69
C VAL A 83 -4.98 2.02 -10.57
N ILE A 84 -4.48 1.86 -9.35
CA ILE A 84 -3.05 1.73 -9.06
C ILE A 84 -2.81 0.32 -8.54
N GLU A 85 -1.93 -0.42 -9.20
CA GLU A 85 -1.56 -1.79 -8.83
C GLU A 85 -0.07 -1.88 -8.49
N VAL A 86 0.24 -2.52 -7.39
CA VAL A 86 1.61 -2.77 -6.96
C VAL A 86 1.83 -4.25 -6.65
#